data_701c4ff17d3e73b5a733274b61a456a5
#
_entry.id   701c4ff17d3e73b5a733274b61a456a5
#
_cell.length_a   1.000
_cell.length_b   1.000
_cell.length_c   1.000
_cell.angle_alpha   90.00
_cell.angle_beta   90.00
_cell.angle_gamma   90.00
#
_symmetry.space_group_name_H-M   'P 1'
#
loop_
_entity.id
_entity.type
_entity.pdbx_description
1 polymer ?
#
loop_
_entity_poly.entity_id
_entity_poly.type
_entity_poly.pdbx_seq_one_letter_code
_entity_poly.pdbx_strand_id
1 'polypeptide(L)'
;MKKLKEMDKHMKRWIVILITALAAMLAVDVCAQEPQRGVKISGGADIVSGYVWRGVWESGACIQPVMTLSAGNFSATAWGSVDFAATSYKEMDLTLAYALGPVTFSLADLYWEGGAGDRSTISRNYFRFGADSPHRVEAGVAWCISPEAPVTLAWNTVLFGAADVNAAGKRAYATYIEASYPFTVKTVGMKAGVGVVPWNAVGTYGIDRDFYVQNVFVSAAKSWEILKSMQLGIFTSLNWNPAAEDVTFTGGISLRM
;
A
#
# COMPACT_ATOMS: atom_id res chain seq x y z
N MET A 1 -12.35 38.90 9.75
CA MET A 1 -11.19 38.12 10.22
C MET A 1 -11.54 36.80 10.93
N LYS A 2 -12.54 36.71 11.82
CA LYS A 2 -12.94 35.40 12.45
C LYS A 2 -13.41 34.36 11.47
N LYS A 3 -14.23 34.71 10.47
CA LYS A 3 -14.74 33.80 9.44
C LYS A 3 -13.65 33.17 8.53
N LEU A 4 -12.60 33.94 8.21
CA LEU A 4 -11.46 33.44 7.41
C LEU A 4 -10.58 32.47 8.23
N LYS A 5 -10.43 32.66 9.53
CA LYS A 5 -9.72 31.72 10.42
C LYS A 5 -10.47 30.40 10.63
N GLU A 6 -11.80 30.45 10.67
CA GLU A 6 -12.63 29.23 10.76
C GLU A 6 -12.62 28.44 9.43
N MET A 7 -12.68 29.14 8.28
CA MET A 7 -12.54 28.51 6.97
C MET A 7 -11.18 27.81 6.80
N ASP A 8 -10.08 28.46 7.25
CA ASP A 8 -8.74 27.87 7.22
C ASP A 8 -8.62 26.61 8.11
N LYS A 9 -9.27 26.64 9.28
CA LYS A 9 -9.33 25.49 10.20
C LYS A 9 -10.19 24.33 9.66
N HIS A 10 -11.29 24.63 8.97
CA HIS A 10 -12.09 23.63 8.28
C HIS A 10 -11.35 23.05 7.05
N MET A 11 -10.73 23.92 6.25
CA MET A 11 -9.97 23.50 5.07
C MET A 11 -8.77 22.62 5.44
N LYS A 12 -8.04 22.93 6.50
CA LYS A 12 -6.97 22.08 7.04
C LYS A 12 -7.48 20.74 7.56
N ARG A 13 -8.67 20.72 8.20
CA ARG A 13 -9.33 19.46 8.59
C ARG A 13 -9.73 18.61 7.38
N TRP A 14 -10.21 19.22 6.31
CA TRP A 14 -10.58 18.53 5.08
C TRP A 14 -9.37 17.99 4.32
N ILE A 15 -8.24 18.69 4.32
CA ILE A 15 -6.98 18.25 3.72
C ILE A 15 -6.45 17.03 4.49
N VAL A 16 -6.47 17.02 5.81
CA VAL A 16 -6.05 15.88 6.64
C VAL A 16 -6.98 14.66 6.44
N ILE A 17 -8.28 14.86 6.26
CA ILE A 17 -9.26 13.80 6.05
C ILE A 17 -9.17 13.20 4.63
N LEU A 18 -8.86 14.00 3.62
CA LEU A 18 -8.67 13.55 2.23
C LEU A 18 -7.44 12.64 2.06
N ILE A 19 -6.42 12.85 2.86
CA ILE A 19 -5.16 12.10 2.82
C ILE A 19 -5.33 10.69 3.42
N THR A 20 -6.20 10.52 4.42
CA THR A 20 -6.43 9.21 5.06
C THR A 20 -7.26 8.22 4.20
N ALA A 21 -8.03 8.68 3.23
CA ALA A 21 -8.82 7.81 2.36
C ALA A 21 -8.00 7.08 1.28
N LEU A 22 -6.79 7.58 0.95
CA LEU A 22 -5.89 6.98 -0.05
C LEU A 22 -4.88 6.01 0.58
N ALA A 23 -4.79 5.96 1.90
CA ALA A 23 -3.84 5.15 2.66
C ALA A 23 -4.12 3.64 2.64
N ALA A 24 -5.21 3.19 2.00
CA ALA A 24 -5.50 1.77 1.82
C ALA A 24 -4.64 1.11 0.72
N MET A 25 -3.95 1.88 -0.10
CA MET A 25 -2.93 1.38 -1.02
C MET A 25 -1.54 1.81 -0.57
N LEU A 26 -1.04 1.20 0.49
CA LEU A 26 0.38 1.05 0.84
C LEU A 26 1.28 2.31 0.81
N ALA A 27 0.80 3.47 1.19
CA ALA A 27 1.67 4.54 1.61
C ALA A 27 1.01 5.24 2.80
N VAL A 28 1.50 4.94 3.99
CA VAL A 28 1.26 5.81 5.15
C VAL A 28 1.62 7.24 4.70
N ASP A 29 0.69 8.19 4.80
CA ASP A 29 1.02 9.60 4.54
C ASP A 29 2.02 10.09 5.58
N VAL A 30 3.29 9.93 5.26
CA VAL A 30 4.44 10.24 6.12
C VAL A 30 4.51 11.75 6.41
N CYS A 31 3.92 12.60 5.55
CA CYS A 31 4.04 14.05 5.65
C CYS A 31 3.17 14.70 6.75
N ALA A 32 2.20 14.01 7.32
CA ALA A 32 1.16 14.64 8.16
C ALA A 32 0.86 13.93 9.49
N GLN A 33 1.72 13.04 9.97
CA GLN A 33 1.46 12.33 11.22
C GLN A 33 1.81 13.19 12.44
N GLU A 34 0.77 13.79 13.07
CA GLU A 34 0.91 14.28 14.45
C GLU A 34 0.81 13.09 15.43
N PRO A 35 1.61 13.08 16.51
CA PRO A 35 1.53 12.04 17.55
C PRO A 35 0.11 11.95 18.11
N GLN A 36 -0.51 10.79 17.97
CA GLN A 36 -1.86 10.55 18.48
C GLN A 36 -1.84 10.46 20.00
N ARG A 37 -2.64 11.28 20.69
CA ARG A 37 -2.88 11.10 22.12
C ARG A 37 -3.92 9.99 22.34
N GLY A 38 -3.53 8.95 23.08
CA GLY A 38 -4.39 7.79 23.36
C GLY A 38 -4.30 6.69 22.28
N VAL A 39 -5.11 5.67 22.46
CA VAL A 39 -5.26 4.55 21.53
C VAL A 39 -6.42 4.82 20.58
N LYS A 40 -6.20 4.66 19.29
CA LYS A 40 -7.23 4.79 18.26
C LYS A 40 -7.34 3.49 17.46
N ILE A 41 -8.57 3.06 17.23
CA ILE A 41 -8.87 1.96 16.30
C ILE A 41 -9.59 2.57 15.10
N SER A 42 -9.18 2.19 13.91
CA SER A 42 -9.85 2.53 12.65
C SER A 42 -9.95 1.28 11.79
N GLY A 43 -10.94 1.23 10.93
CA GLY A 43 -11.16 0.09 10.07
C GLY A 43 -11.90 0.44 8.81
N GLY A 44 -12.01 -0.53 7.91
CA GLY A 44 -12.72 -0.36 6.67
C GLY A 44 -12.61 -1.55 5.74
N ALA A 45 -13.14 -1.39 4.54
CA ALA A 45 -12.97 -2.36 3.47
C ALA A 45 -13.04 -1.64 2.12
N ASP A 46 -12.31 -2.18 1.15
CA ASP A 46 -12.40 -1.80 -0.26
C ASP A 46 -12.99 -2.95 -1.07
N ILE A 47 -13.83 -2.62 -2.05
CA ILE A 47 -14.23 -3.52 -3.13
C ILE A 47 -13.57 -2.96 -4.39
N VAL A 48 -12.71 -3.73 -5.02
CA VAL A 48 -11.92 -3.30 -6.16
C VAL A 48 -12.17 -4.18 -7.39
N SER A 49 -12.05 -3.60 -8.58
CA SER A 49 -12.19 -4.32 -9.84
C SER A 49 -11.00 -5.22 -10.17
N GLY A 50 -9.88 -5.01 -9.50
CA GLY A 50 -8.65 -5.78 -9.61
C GLY A 50 -7.62 -5.30 -8.61
N TYR A 51 -6.76 -6.20 -8.16
CA TYR A 51 -5.68 -5.91 -7.24
C TYR A 51 -4.34 -5.82 -7.98
N VAL A 52 -3.72 -4.67 -7.89
CA VAL A 52 -2.38 -4.40 -8.44
C VAL A 52 -1.45 -4.03 -7.29
N TRP A 53 -0.38 -4.78 -7.12
CA TRP A 53 0.66 -4.52 -6.13
C TRP A 53 1.95 -4.09 -6.81
N ARG A 54 2.37 -2.84 -6.60
CA ARG A 54 3.61 -2.27 -7.17
C ARG A 54 3.72 -2.50 -8.68
N GLY A 55 2.62 -2.33 -9.43
CA GLY A 55 2.56 -2.55 -10.87
C GLY A 55 2.45 -4.00 -11.31
N VAL A 56 2.33 -4.96 -10.39
CA VAL A 56 2.07 -6.37 -10.68
C VAL A 56 0.59 -6.67 -10.47
N TRP A 57 -0.05 -7.30 -11.44
CA TRP A 57 -1.42 -7.79 -11.30
C TRP A 57 -1.45 -9.03 -10.41
N GLU A 58 -2.13 -8.94 -9.27
CA GLU A 58 -2.21 -10.04 -8.30
C GLU A 58 -3.51 -10.82 -8.40
N SER A 59 -4.65 -10.11 -8.49
CA SER A 59 -5.95 -10.78 -8.61
C SER A 59 -6.99 -9.92 -9.34
N GLY A 60 -8.08 -10.54 -9.75
CA GLY A 60 -9.28 -9.88 -10.25
C GLY A 60 -10.04 -9.14 -9.16
N ALA A 61 -11.35 -8.98 -9.39
CA ALA A 61 -12.21 -8.29 -8.44
C ALA A 61 -12.17 -8.96 -7.06
N CYS A 62 -11.95 -8.16 -6.01
CA CYS A 62 -11.76 -8.66 -4.65
C CYS A 62 -12.29 -7.70 -3.59
N ILE A 63 -12.41 -8.21 -2.36
CA ILE A 63 -12.67 -7.42 -1.16
C ILE A 63 -11.39 -7.35 -0.32
N GLN A 64 -11.09 -6.13 0.19
CA GLN A 64 -9.86 -5.83 0.93
C GLN A 64 -10.19 -5.17 2.27
N PRO A 65 -10.47 -5.95 3.33
CA PRO A 65 -10.66 -5.43 4.67
C PRO A 65 -9.36 -4.91 5.28
N VAL A 66 -9.46 -3.87 6.11
CA VAL A 66 -8.34 -3.30 6.85
C VAL A 66 -8.76 -2.91 8.27
N MET A 67 -7.86 -3.11 9.22
CA MET A 67 -7.99 -2.64 10.59
C MET A 67 -6.64 -2.12 11.09
N THR A 68 -6.64 -0.94 11.70
CA THR A 68 -5.43 -0.31 12.26
C THR A 68 -5.66 0.07 13.71
N LEU A 69 -4.72 -0.29 14.56
CA LEU A 69 -4.56 0.17 15.92
C LEU A 69 -3.38 1.14 15.98
N SER A 70 -3.60 2.35 16.48
CA SER A 70 -2.55 3.37 16.62
C SER A 70 -2.43 3.82 18.07
N ALA A 71 -1.18 4.01 18.54
CA ALA A 71 -0.87 4.49 19.88
C ALA A 71 0.43 5.32 19.85
N GLY A 72 0.32 6.64 20.07
CA GLY A 72 1.45 7.56 19.90
C GLY A 72 1.97 7.51 18.45
N ASN A 73 3.24 7.20 18.29
CA ASN A 73 3.90 7.08 16.99
C ASN A 73 3.85 5.65 16.40
N PHE A 74 3.31 4.68 17.15
CA PHE A 74 3.18 3.29 16.70
C PHE A 74 1.84 3.05 16.05
N SER A 75 1.84 2.20 15.01
CA SER A 75 0.64 1.60 14.46
C SER A 75 0.84 0.12 14.16
N ALA A 76 -0.24 -0.65 14.30
CA ALA A 76 -0.34 -2.04 13.90
C ALA A 76 -1.53 -2.18 12.97
N THR A 77 -1.30 -2.65 11.76
CA THR A 77 -2.33 -2.80 10.72
C THR A 77 -2.44 -4.25 10.31
N ALA A 78 -3.67 -4.77 10.30
CA ALA A 78 -4.04 -6.01 9.62
C ALA A 78 -4.81 -5.63 8.35
N TRP A 79 -4.34 -6.14 7.21
CA TRP A 79 -4.98 -5.97 5.92
C TRP A 79 -5.13 -7.34 5.25
N GLY A 80 -6.13 -7.50 4.44
CA GLY A 80 -6.33 -8.72 3.68
C GLY A 80 -6.92 -8.47 2.31
N SER A 81 -6.82 -9.45 1.42
CA SER A 81 -7.44 -9.48 0.10
C SER A 81 -7.98 -10.86 -0.20
N VAL A 82 -9.24 -10.93 -0.62
CA VAL A 82 -9.88 -12.17 -1.06
C VAL A 82 -10.59 -11.90 -2.37
N ASP A 83 -10.19 -12.60 -3.43
CA ASP A 83 -10.83 -12.45 -4.73
C ASP A 83 -12.22 -13.12 -4.77
N PHE A 84 -13.08 -12.67 -5.69
CA PHE A 84 -14.40 -13.24 -5.91
C PHE A 84 -14.37 -14.39 -6.91
N ALA A 85 -13.21 -14.71 -7.49
CA ALA A 85 -13.05 -15.75 -8.46
C ALA A 85 -12.79 -17.12 -7.79
N ALA A 86 -13.02 -18.19 -8.52
CA ALA A 86 -12.72 -19.54 -8.06
C ALA A 86 -11.22 -19.85 -7.94
N THR A 87 -10.35 -18.95 -8.37
CA THR A 87 -8.89 -19.06 -8.32
C THR A 87 -8.30 -18.94 -6.92
N SER A 88 -9.10 -18.52 -5.94
CA SER A 88 -8.78 -18.54 -4.51
C SER A 88 -7.51 -17.76 -4.13
N TYR A 89 -7.26 -16.60 -4.76
CA TYR A 89 -6.23 -15.70 -4.26
C TYR A 89 -6.64 -15.15 -2.89
N LYS A 90 -5.75 -15.30 -1.94
CA LYS A 90 -5.91 -14.73 -0.60
C LYS A 90 -4.59 -14.16 -0.15
N GLU A 91 -4.68 -13.01 0.50
CA GLU A 91 -3.56 -12.36 1.14
C GLU A 91 -3.96 -11.86 2.53
N MET A 92 -3.03 -11.93 3.46
CA MET A 92 -3.16 -11.37 4.79
C MET A 92 -1.84 -10.77 5.22
N ASP A 93 -1.82 -9.47 5.44
CA ASP A 93 -0.65 -8.72 5.84
C ASP A 93 -0.81 -8.18 7.25
N LEU A 94 0.26 -8.33 8.03
CA LEU A 94 0.39 -7.72 9.35
C LEU A 94 1.56 -6.74 9.31
N THR A 95 1.28 -5.45 9.50
CA THR A 95 2.30 -4.39 9.45
C THR A 95 2.41 -3.68 10.79
N LEU A 96 3.63 -3.57 11.30
CA LEU A 96 3.98 -2.67 12.39
C LEU A 96 4.70 -1.47 11.80
N ALA A 97 4.34 -0.26 12.25
CA ALA A 97 5.03 0.96 11.81
C ALA A 97 5.31 1.91 12.98
N TYR A 98 6.36 2.70 12.82
CA TYR A 98 6.76 3.75 13.75
C TYR A 98 7.10 5.03 12.99
N ALA A 99 6.38 6.11 13.31
CA ALA A 99 6.59 7.42 12.70
C ALA A 99 7.58 8.24 13.55
N LEU A 100 8.60 8.79 12.92
CA LEU A 100 9.61 9.65 13.54
C LEU A 100 9.75 10.93 12.72
N GLY A 101 8.97 11.95 13.04
CA GLY A 101 8.91 13.16 12.25
C GLY A 101 8.51 12.85 10.80
N PRO A 102 9.32 13.25 9.80
CA PRO A 102 9.00 13.00 8.39
C PRO A 102 9.36 11.59 7.89
N VAL A 103 9.81 10.70 8.78
CA VAL A 103 10.23 9.34 8.42
C VAL A 103 9.34 8.32 9.11
N THR A 104 8.90 7.31 8.36
CA THR A 104 8.20 6.15 8.90
C THR A 104 9.00 4.89 8.62
N PHE A 105 9.22 4.10 9.65
CA PHE A 105 9.79 2.76 9.56
C PHE A 105 8.66 1.74 9.62
N SER A 106 8.77 0.65 8.88
CA SER A 106 7.79 -0.44 8.91
C SER A 106 8.43 -1.81 8.86
N LEU A 107 7.72 -2.77 9.43
CA LEU A 107 8.00 -4.20 9.31
C LEU A 107 6.68 -4.88 9.01
N ALA A 108 6.60 -5.55 7.88
CA ALA A 108 5.39 -6.23 7.42
C ALA A 108 5.65 -7.73 7.26
N ASP A 109 4.69 -8.53 7.65
CA ASP A 109 4.56 -9.93 7.31
C ASP A 109 3.48 -10.05 6.24
N LEU A 110 3.88 -10.35 5.00
CA LEU A 110 3.03 -10.53 3.84
C LEU A 110 2.80 -12.02 3.64
N TYR A 111 1.55 -12.46 3.73
CA TYR A 111 1.18 -13.86 3.54
C TYR A 111 0.29 -14.02 2.32
N TRP A 112 0.83 -14.62 1.27
CA TRP A 112 0.11 -14.87 0.02
C TRP A 112 -0.25 -16.33 -0.15
N GLU A 113 -1.51 -16.61 -0.43
CA GLU A 113 -2.04 -17.94 -0.75
C GLU A 113 -2.78 -17.91 -2.09
N GLY A 114 -2.31 -18.67 -3.06
CA GLY A 114 -2.85 -18.67 -4.43
C GLY A 114 -2.22 -17.60 -5.32
N GLY A 115 -2.86 -17.28 -6.44
CA GLY A 115 -2.40 -16.28 -7.42
C GLY A 115 -1.58 -16.82 -8.57
N ALA A 116 -1.01 -15.94 -9.40
CA ALA A 116 -0.43 -16.23 -10.72
C ALA A 116 0.83 -17.11 -10.74
N GLY A 117 1.42 -17.42 -9.61
CA GLY A 117 2.49 -18.43 -9.50
C GLY A 117 1.95 -19.70 -8.85
N ASP A 118 2.03 -20.84 -9.50
CA ASP A 118 1.67 -22.12 -8.88
C ASP A 118 2.51 -22.36 -7.63
N ARG A 119 1.94 -22.05 -6.48
CA ARG A 119 2.50 -22.25 -5.14
C ARG A 119 1.93 -23.51 -4.50
N SER A 120 1.44 -24.44 -5.28
CA SER A 120 0.82 -25.69 -4.83
C SER A 120 1.72 -26.52 -3.90
N THR A 121 3.03 -26.34 -4.00
CA THR A 121 4.03 -27.01 -3.15
C THR A 121 4.32 -26.27 -1.84
N ILE A 122 3.83 -25.05 -1.66
CA ILE A 122 4.06 -24.25 -0.46
C ILE A 122 3.00 -24.60 0.58
N SER A 123 3.41 -24.74 1.84
CA SER A 123 2.51 -25.02 2.95
C SER A 123 1.50 -23.87 3.13
N ARG A 124 0.21 -24.20 3.14
CA ARG A 124 -0.90 -23.25 3.40
C ARG A 124 -1.20 -23.07 4.90
N ASN A 125 -0.27 -23.43 5.78
CA ASN A 125 -0.44 -23.24 7.21
C ASN A 125 0.13 -21.86 7.61
N TYR A 126 -0.75 -20.93 7.93
CA TYR A 126 -0.41 -19.56 8.35
C TYR A 126 0.63 -19.52 9.49
N PHE A 127 0.56 -20.46 10.43
CA PHE A 127 1.49 -20.48 11.59
C PHE A 127 2.84 -21.16 11.32
N ARG A 128 3.10 -21.53 10.06
CA ARG A 128 4.36 -22.14 9.64
C ARG A 128 5.28 -21.09 9.01
N PHE A 129 6.26 -20.62 9.76
CA PHE A 129 7.29 -19.67 9.31
C PHE A 129 8.58 -20.40 8.87
N GLY A 130 8.48 -21.33 7.94
CA GLY A 130 9.63 -22.05 7.38
C GLY A 130 10.08 -21.49 6.04
N ALA A 131 11.18 -22.02 5.50
CA ALA A 131 11.67 -21.63 4.18
C ALA A 131 10.71 -22.01 3.02
N ASP A 132 9.77 -22.90 3.27
CA ASP A 132 8.72 -23.35 2.38
C ASP A 132 7.36 -22.70 2.67
N SER A 133 7.34 -21.63 3.46
CA SER A 133 6.10 -20.91 3.79
C SER A 133 5.85 -19.77 2.80
N PRO A 134 4.58 -19.37 2.58
CA PRO A 134 4.24 -18.22 1.75
C PRO A 134 4.49 -16.86 2.42
N HIS A 135 4.97 -16.86 3.69
CA HIS A 135 5.32 -15.61 4.37
C HIS A 135 6.50 -14.91 3.72
N ARG A 136 6.39 -13.59 3.64
CA ARG A 136 7.48 -12.67 3.30
C ARG A 136 7.54 -11.58 4.36
N VAL A 137 8.67 -11.45 5.02
CA VAL A 137 8.91 -10.35 5.96
C VAL A 137 9.64 -9.25 5.23
N GLU A 138 9.02 -8.08 5.19
CA GLU A 138 9.52 -6.90 4.49
C GLU A 138 9.80 -5.77 5.49
N ALA A 139 10.97 -5.16 5.40
CA ALA A 139 11.28 -3.91 6.08
C ALA A 139 11.08 -2.74 5.12
N GLY A 140 10.51 -1.64 5.63
CA GLY A 140 10.25 -0.44 4.88
C GLY A 140 10.73 0.82 5.59
N VAL A 141 11.11 1.81 4.78
CA VAL A 141 11.36 3.20 5.21
C VAL A 141 10.67 4.11 4.21
N ALA A 142 9.86 5.04 4.70
CA ALA A 142 9.26 6.09 3.90
C ALA A 142 9.64 7.45 4.46
N TRP A 143 10.05 8.37 3.60
CA TRP A 143 10.45 9.72 3.97
C TRP A 143 9.69 10.75 3.14
N CYS A 144 8.92 11.61 3.82
CA CYS A 144 8.36 12.79 3.22
C CYS A 144 9.41 13.90 3.21
N ILE A 145 9.80 14.37 2.03
CA ILE A 145 10.91 15.32 1.88
C ILE A 145 10.58 16.65 2.54
N SER A 146 9.38 17.18 2.30
CA SER A 146 8.93 18.46 2.84
C SER A 146 7.40 18.56 2.82
N PRO A 147 6.77 19.21 3.80
CA PRO A 147 5.33 19.50 3.76
C PRO A 147 4.91 20.44 2.62
N GLU A 148 5.79 21.31 2.16
CA GLU A 148 5.52 22.24 1.04
C GLU A 148 5.60 21.57 -0.32
N ALA A 149 6.45 20.54 -0.43
CA ALA A 149 6.58 19.69 -1.60
C ALA A 149 6.53 18.22 -1.13
N PRO A 150 5.33 17.66 -0.91
CA PRO A 150 5.14 16.41 -0.20
C PRO A 150 5.53 15.16 -1.04
N VAL A 151 6.70 15.23 -1.66
CA VAL A 151 7.31 14.06 -2.30
C VAL A 151 7.65 13.04 -1.24
N THR A 152 7.15 11.83 -1.39
CA THR A 152 7.52 10.69 -0.55
C THR A 152 8.49 9.80 -1.30
N LEU A 153 9.61 9.49 -0.67
CA LEU A 153 10.54 8.44 -1.09
C LEU A 153 10.34 7.24 -0.18
N ALA A 154 10.06 6.08 -0.76
CA ALA A 154 9.89 4.83 -0.03
C ALA A 154 10.91 3.80 -0.50
N TRP A 155 11.44 3.04 0.44
CA TRP A 155 12.33 1.90 0.23
C TRP A 155 11.76 0.70 0.99
N ASN A 156 11.50 -0.39 0.30
CA ASN A 156 10.99 -1.63 0.88
C ASN A 156 11.88 -2.78 0.44
N THR A 157 12.25 -3.64 1.38
CA THR A 157 13.14 -4.79 1.11
C THR A 157 12.65 -6.03 1.82
N VAL A 158 12.49 -7.13 1.08
CA VAL A 158 12.17 -8.44 1.63
C VAL A 158 13.39 -8.99 2.37
N LEU A 159 13.24 -9.20 3.67
CA LEU A 159 14.27 -9.77 4.53
C LEU A 159 14.20 -11.30 4.59
N PHE A 160 12.99 -11.84 4.47
CA PHE A 160 12.69 -13.26 4.58
C PHE A 160 11.55 -13.64 3.64
N GLY A 161 11.61 -14.85 3.06
CA GLY A 161 10.55 -15.40 2.21
C GLY A 161 11.09 -16.47 1.28
N ALA A 162 10.34 -17.56 1.07
CA ALA A 162 10.77 -18.69 0.24
C ALA A 162 10.91 -18.34 -1.24
N ALA A 163 10.01 -17.52 -1.77
CA ALA A 163 9.99 -17.15 -3.18
C ALA A 163 10.89 -15.93 -3.51
N ASP A 164 11.62 -15.40 -2.53
CA ASP A 164 12.52 -14.25 -2.72
C ASP A 164 13.86 -14.70 -3.27
N VAL A 165 13.89 -14.99 -4.57
CA VAL A 165 15.09 -15.46 -5.29
C VAL A 165 15.35 -14.64 -6.55
N ASN A 166 16.64 -14.54 -6.92
CA ASN A 166 17.07 -13.98 -8.20
C ASN A 166 17.15 -15.08 -9.28
N ALA A 167 17.53 -14.72 -10.50
CA ALA A 167 17.69 -15.64 -11.62
C ALA A 167 18.69 -16.79 -11.37
N ALA A 168 19.64 -16.60 -10.46
CA ALA A 168 20.59 -17.63 -10.05
C ALA A 168 20.07 -18.55 -8.91
N GLY A 169 18.79 -18.38 -8.50
CA GLY A 169 18.18 -19.13 -7.40
C GLY A 169 18.69 -18.75 -6.02
N LYS A 170 19.44 -17.66 -5.89
CA LYS A 170 19.92 -17.14 -4.61
C LYS A 170 18.94 -16.14 -4.05
N ARG A 171 18.95 -15.93 -2.71
CA ARG A 171 18.12 -14.91 -2.07
C ARG A 171 18.36 -13.55 -2.74
N ALA A 172 17.25 -12.93 -3.15
CA ALA A 172 17.27 -11.67 -3.90
C ALA A 172 17.30 -10.44 -3.00
N TYR A 173 16.71 -10.53 -1.78
CA TYR A 173 16.38 -9.34 -0.99
C TYR A 173 15.57 -8.35 -1.84
N ALA A 174 14.49 -8.86 -2.43
CA ALA A 174 13.67 -8.12 -3.38
C ALA A 174 13.34 -6.74 -2.84
N THR A 175 13.76 -5.74 -3.58
CA THR A 175 13.66 -4.34 -3.15
C THR A 175 12.84 -3.55 -4.15
N TYR A 176 11.99 -2.68 -3.61
CA TYR A 176 11.21 -1.72 -4.36
C TYR A 176 11.42 -0.32 -3.81
N ILE A 177 11.78 0.61 -4.69
CA ILE A 177 11.96 2.01 -4.36
C ILE A 177 10.93 2.82 -5.12
N GLU A 178 10.17 3.67 -4.42
CA GLU A 178 9.14 4.51 -5.01
C GLU A 178 9.36 5.97 -4.68
N ALA A 179 9.20 6.82 -5.68
CA ALA A 179 8.98 8.24 -5.50
C ALA A 179 7.53 8.57 -5.88
N SER A 180 6.81 9.25 -4.99
CA SER A 180 5.42 9.61 -5.25
C SER A 180 5.09 11.01 -4.76
N TYR A 181 4.11 11.63 -5.40
CA TYR A 181 3.66 12.99 -5.15
C TYR A 181 2.13 13.06 -5.09
N PRO A 182 1.54 13.40 -3.93
CA PRO A 182 0.12 13.67 -3.80
C PRO A 182 -0.19 15.11 -4.24
N PHE A 183 -1.29 15.31 -4.94
CA PHE A 183 -1.80 16.62 -5.34
C PHE A 183 -3.33 16.61 -5.39
N THR A 184 -3.93 17.77 -5.52
CA THR A 184 -5.38 17.88 -5.57
C THR A 184 -5.81 18.64 -6.83
N VAL A 185 -6.77 18.08 -7.56
CA VAL A 185 -7.42 18.74 -8.69
C VAL A 185 -8.87 19.02 -8.30
N LYS A 186 -9.19 20.29 -8.07
CA LYS A 186 -10.49 20.73 -7.52
C LYS A 186 -10.76 20.06 -6.17
N THR A 187 -11.65 19.06 -6.13
CA THR A 187 -12.05 18.34 -4.92
C THR A 187 -11.65 16.85 -4.98
N VAL A 188 -10.81 16.47 -5.93
CA VAL A 188 -10.34 15.10 -6.12
C VAL A 188 -8.90 15.03 -5.66
N GLY A 189 -8.61 14.18 -4.68
CA GLY A 189 -7.24 13.83 -4.29
C GLY A 189 -6.62 12.96 -5.37
N MET A 190 -5.39 13.25 -5.75
CA MET A 190 -4.65 12.49 -6.75
C MET A 190 -3.26 12.17 -6.22
N LYS A 191 -2.67 11.09 -6.72
CA LYS A 191 -1.29 10.72 -6.46
C LYS A 191 -0.66 10.20 -7.74
N ALA A 192 0.54 10.66 -8.06
CA ALA A 192 1.34 10.10 -9.14
C ALA A 192 2.67 9.60 -8.58
N GLY A 193 3.24 8.58 -9.19
CA GLY A 193 4.52 8.05 -8.74
C GLY A 193 5.20 7.15 -9.74
N VAL A 194 6.46 6.85 -9.43
CA VAL A 194 7.30 5.91 -10.15
C VAL A 194 8.01 5.00 -9.15
N GLY A 195 8.01 3.72 -9.46
CA GLY A 195 8.67 2.68 -8.67
C GLY A 195 9.66 1.88 -9.50
N VAL A 196 10.78 1.56 -8.90
CA VAL A 196 11.87 0.80 -9.53
C VAL A 196 12.25 -0.41 -8.70
N VAL A 197 12.73 -1.45 -9.36
CA VAL A 197 13.40 -2.60 -8.76
C VAL A 197 14.89 -2.46 -9.11
N PRO A 198 15.80 -2.28 -8.10
CA PRO A 198 17.19 -1.91 -8.34
C PRO A 198 18.11 -3.07 -8.71
N TRP A 199 17.66 -4.33 -8.53
CA TRP A 199 18.39 -5.55 -8.88
C TRP A 199 17.45 -6.72 -9.11
N ASN A 200 17.99 -7.81 -9.66
CA ASN A 200 17.22 -8.98 -10.02
C ASN A 200 16.49 -9.61 -8.81
N ALA A 201 15.17 -9.63 -8.91
CA ALA A 201 14.26 -10.21 -7.91
C ALA A 201 13.11 -10.96 -8.61
N VAL A 202 13.45 -11.79 -9.59
CA VAL A 202 12.50 -12.48 -10.46
C VAL A 202 11.48 -13.31 -9.67
N GLY A 203 11.88 -13.92 -8.56
CA GLY A 203 10.97 -14.70 -7.71
C GLY A 203 9.91 -13.86 -7.00
N THR A 204 10.07 -12.55 -6.90
CA THR A 204 9.10 -11.63 -6.30
C THR A 204 8.30 -10.88 -7.35
N TYR A 205 8.95 -10.32 -8.36
CA TYR A 205 8.33 -9.45 -9.35
C TYR A 205 8.11 -10.09 -10.73
N GLY A 206 8.59 -11.32 -10.95
CA GLY A 206 8.41 -12.05 -12.21
C GLY A 206 9.28 -11.59 -13.37
N ILE A 207 10.14 -10.57 -13.17
CA ILE A 207 10.97 -9.96 -14.22
C ILE A 207 12.44 -10.32 -14.00
N ASP A 208 13.04 -10.98 -15.01
CA ASP A 208 14.46 -11.33 -15.00
C ASP A 208 15.31 -10.20 -15.61
N ARG A 209 15.51 -9.14 -14.83
CA ARG A 209 16.36 -7.98 -15.13
C ARG A 209 17.01 -7.46 -13.87
N ASP A 210 18.18 -6.85 -14.01
CA ASP A 210 18.91 -6.28 -12.85
C ASP A 210 18.28 -4.97 -12.37
N PHE A 211 18.11 -4.00 -13.23
CA PHE A 211 17.45 -2.74 -12.90
C PHE A 211 16.31 -2.46 -13.89
N TYR A 212 15.16 -2.07 -13.37
CA TYR A 212 14.04 -1.68 -14.21
C TYR A 212 13.01 -0.79 -13.49
N VAL A 213 12.28 -0.02 -14.28
CA VAL A 213 11.07 0.66 -13.82
C VAL A 213 9.96 -0.37 -13.77
N GLN A 214 9.44 -0.59 -12.57
CA GLN A 214 8.41 -1.57 -12.30
C GLN A 214 7.00 -0.98 -12.39
N ASN A 215 6.84 0.28 -11.98
CA ASN A 215 5.53 0.91 -11.90
C ASN A 215 5.61 2.40 -12.19
N VAL A 216 4.75 2.88 -13.08
CA VAL A 216 4.45 4.30 -13.25
C VAL A 216 2.95 4.43 -13.08
N PHE A 217 2.50 5.24 -12.13
CA PHE A 217 1.08 5.27 -11.81
C PHE A 217 0.53 6.67 -11.59
N VAL A 218 -0.75 6.78 -11.81
CA VAL A 218 -1.58 7.89 -11.35
C VAL A 218 -2.86 7.34 -10.76
N SER A 219 -3.23 7.82 -9.58
CA SER A 219 -4.48 7.46 -8.92
C SER A 219 -5.30 8.70 -8.58
N ALA A 220 -6.59 8.52 -8.45
CA ALA A 220 -7.54 9.55 -8.07
C ALA A 220 -8.55 8.98 -7.08
N ALA A 221 -8.92 9.77 -6.07
CA ALA A 221 -9.89 9.36 -5.08
C ALA A 221 -10.77 10.55 -4.64
N LYS A 222 -11.98 10.24 -4.26
CA LYS A 222 -12.91 11.18 -3.63
C LYS A 222 -13.75 10.45 -2.60
N SER A 223 -13.92 11.05 -1.42
CA SER A 223 -14.75 10.51 -0.36
C SER A 223 -15.77 11.53 0.16
N TRP A 224 -16.83 11.00 0.76
CA TRP A 224 -17.90 11.75 1.39
C TRP A 224 -18.18 11.16 2.77
N GLU A 225 -18.43 12.03 3.74
CA GLU A 225 -18.94 11.60 5.04
C GLU A 225 -20.42 11.24 4.86
N ILE A 226 -20.77 9.99 5.13
CA ILE A 226 -22.15 9.48 5.06
C ILE A 226 -22.79 9.39 6.45
N LEU A 227 -21.96 9.19 7.48
CA LEU A 227 -22.32 9.24 8.90
C LEU A 227 -21.16 9.89 9.66
N LYS A 228 -21.39 10.36 10.89
CA LYS A 228 -20.43 11.09 11.73
C LYS A 228 -19.04 10.42 11.88
N SER A 229 -18.97 9.09 11.71
CA SER A 229 -17.74 8.32 11.83
C SER A 229 -17.51 7.39 10.61
N MET A 230 -18.26 7.59 9.52
CA MET A 230 -18.22 6.69 8.38
C MET A 230 -18.08 7.47 7.07
N GLN A 231 -17.10 7.09 6.27
CA GLN A 231 -16.85 7.69 4.97
C GLN A 231 -17.02 6.65 3.88
N LEU A 232 -17.69 7.04 2.80
CA LEU A 232 -17.76 6.31 1.54
C LEU A 232 -16.86 7.01 0.54
N GLY A 233 -15.98 6.25 -0.10
CA GLY A 233 -15.08 6.76 -1.13
C GLY A 233 -15.23 6.01 -2.45
N ILE A 234 -14.82 6.66 -3.52
CA ILE A 234 -14.54 6.04 -4.82
C ILE A 234 -13.11 6.35 -5.19
N PHE A 235 -12.46 5.42 -5.84
CA PHE A 235 -11.08 5.62 -6.30
C PHE A 235 -10.81 4.86 -7.60
N THR A 236 -9.76 5.27 -8.29
CA THR A 236 -9.26 4.62 -9.49
C THR A 236 -7.74 4.76 -9.58
N SER A 237 -7.10 3.82 -10.25
CA SER A 237 -5.66 3.84 -10.54
C SER A 237 -5.39 3.36 -11.96
N LEU A 238 -4.52 4.09 -12.65
CA LEU A 238 -3.88 3.68 -13.87
C LEU A 238 -2.42 3.35 -13.54
N ASN A 239 -2.00 2.12 -13.82
CA ASN A 239 -0.65 1.64 -13.58
C ASN A 239 -0.06 1.16 -14.90
N TRP A 240 1.15 1.57 -15.19
CA TRP A 240 1.97 1.07 -16.28
C TRP A 240 3.19 0.38 -15.70
N ASN A 241 3.36 -0.90 -16.04
CA ASN A 241 4.57 -1.66 -15.76
C ASN A 241 5.44 -1.71 -17.04
N PRO A 242 6.43 -0.82 -17.20
CA PRO A 242 7.25 -0.78 -18.40
C PRO A 242 8.05 -2.07 -18.64
N ALA A 243 8.45 -2.76 -17.57
CA ALA A 243 9.26 -3.95 -17.68
C ALA A 243 8.47 -5.18 -18.15
N ALA A 244 7.18 -5.23 -17.83
CA ALA A 244 6.23 -6.26 -18.30
C ALA A 244 5.48 -5.84 -19.57
N GLU A 245 5.63 -4.58 -20.03
CA GLU A 245 4.86 -3.98 -21.13
C GLU A 245 3.34 -4.01 -20.89
N ASP A 246 2.92 -3.90 -19.60
CA ASP A 246 1.54 -4.05 -19.17
C ASP A 246 0.97 -2.72 -18.65
N VAL A 247 -0.30 -2.47 -18.95
CA VAL A 247 -1.06 -1.32 -18.47
C VAL A 247 -2.35 -1.80 -17.85
N THR A 248 -2.56 -1.48 -16.58
CA THR A 248 -3.75 -1.85 -15.84
C THR A 248 -4.53 -0.62 -15.40
N PHE A 249 -5.86 -0.70 -15.49
CA PHE A 249 -6.79 0.29 -14.97
C PHE A 249 -7.71 -0.38 -13.96
N THR A 250 -7.69 0.10 -12.73
CA THR A 250 -8.51 -0.42 -11.64
C THR A 250 -9.36 0.68 -11.00
N GLY A 251 -10.45 0.30 -10.41
CA GLY A 251 -11.30 1.21 -9.66
C GLY A 251 -12.01 0.47 -8.52
N GLY A 252 -12.48 1.22 -7.54
CA GLY A 252 -13.11 0.62 -6.39
C GLY A 252 -13.94 1.60 -5.56
N ILE A 253 -14.58 1.01 -4.57
CA ILE A 253 -15.37 1.70 -3.55
C ILE A 253 -14.72 1.40 -2.21
N SER A 254 -14.56 2.42 -1.37
CA SER A 254 -14.00 2.30 -0.02
C SER A 254 -15.03 2.66 1.03
N LEU A 255 -15.06 1.92 2.13
CA LEU A 255 -15.77 2.26 3.35
C LEU A 255 -14.75 2.38 4.49
N ARG A 256 -14.78 3.48 5.24
CA ARG A 256 -13.88 3.76 6.37
C ARG A 256 -14.66 4.18 7.61
N MET A 257 -14.17 3.73 8.78
CA MET A 257 -14.72 4.04 10.11
C MET A 257 -13.64 4.53 11.05
#